data_1080cd978a29df542b59089bedc04abc
#
_entry.id   1080cd978a29df542b59089bedc04abc
#
_cell.length_a   1.000
_cell.length_b   1.000
_cell.length_c   1.000
_cell.angle_alpha   90.00
_cell.angle_beta   90.00
_cell.angle_gamma   90.00
#
_symmetry.space_group_name_H-M   'P 1'
#
loop_
_entity.id
_entity.type
_entity.pdbx_description
1 polymer ?
#
loop_
_entity_poly.entity_id
_entity_poly.type
_entity_poly.pdbx_seq_one_letter_code
_entity_poly.pdbx_strand_id
1 'polypeptide(L)'
;SLNPVVEDDFIDKDITLHNYVKEIVNSFEEISDKNFIINTEQNYNSFEISKLIEVVYGIRNFIGNANKFAKKNIYISITSDSENSSISVEDDGSGFPKDILTKIGDPYIKSLQSKNKSRAGLGLGIFIGKTLLEKNKAKLLIRNSETRGGAEIKIEWSNKDLISL
;
A
#
# COMPACT_ATOMS: atom_id res chain seq x y z
N SER A 1 30.09 4.93 16.39
CA SER A 1 29.34 6.02 15.83
C SER A 1 27.86 5.86 16.07
N LEU A 2 27.17 6.95 16.07
CA LEU A 2 25.72 6.96 16.33
C LEU A 2 24.90 6.49 15.11
N ASN A 3 25.44 6.62 13.93
CA ASN A 3 24.70 6.35 12.69
C ASN A 3 24.29 4.89 12.50
N PRO A 4 25.15 3.90 12.73
CA PRO A 4 24.74 2.49 12.58
C PRO A 4 23.60 2.10 13.54
N VAL A 5 23.62 2.63 14.77
CA VAL A 5 22.58 2.33 15.76
C VAL A 5 21.24 2.91 15.32
N VAL A 6 21.23 4.13 14.77
CA VAL A 6 20.02 4.78 14.27
C VAL A 6 19.47 4.03 13.07
N GLU A 7 20.33 3.57 12.15
CA GLU A 7 19.89 2.79 10.99
C GLU A 7 19.28 1.46 11.39
N ASP A 8 19.89 0.76 12.36
CA ASP A 8 19.37 -0.52 12.86
C ASP A 8 17.99 -0.33 13.50
N ASP A 9 17.84 0.69 14.33
CA ASP A 9 16.54 0.99 14.95
C ASP A 9 15.48 1.31 13.90
N PHE A 10 15.87 1.98 12.82
CA PHE A 10 14.94 2.38 11.78
C PHE A 10 14.50 1.19 10.91
N ILE A 11 15.42 0.28 10.55
CA ILE A 11 15.19 -0.81 9.60
C ILE A 11 14.66 -2.06 10.28
N ASP A 12 15.23 -2.46 11.41
CA ASP A 12 14.99 -3.76 12.03
C ASP A 12 13.97 -3.74 13.18
N LYS A 13 13.41 -2.56 13.46
CA LYS A 13 12.50 -2.42 14.59
C LYS A 13 11.19 -3.13 14.33
N ASP A 14 10.78 -3.99 15.27
CA ASP A 14 9.47 -4.62 15.24
C ASP A 14 8.37 -3.58 15.46
N ILE A 15 7.28 -3.72 14.74
CA ILE A 15 6.24 -2.71 14.70
C ILE A 15 4.89 -3.37 14.38
N THR A 16 3.81 -2.83 14.92
CA THR A 16 2.48 -3.28 14.56
C THR A 16 2.12 -2.82 13.15
N LEU A 17 1.23 -3.55 12.50
CA LEU A 17 0.77 -3.18 11.16
C LEU A 17 0.15 -1.79 11.13
N HIS A 18 -0.61 -1.44 12.18
CA HIS A 18 -1.19 -0.10 12.33
C HIS A 18 -0.10 0.99 12.31
N ASN A 19 0.95 0.82 13.12
CA ASN A 19 2.03 1.80 13.18
C ASN A 19 2.86 1.83 11.90
N TYR A 20 3.00 0.71 11.22
CA TYR A 20 3.63 0.60 9.92
C TYR A 20 2.97 1.57 8.92
N VAL A 21 1.65 1.45 8.82
CA VAL A 21 0.84 2.30 7.94
C VAL A 21 0.89 3.75 8.39
N LYS A 22 0.76 4.00 9.68
CA LYS A 22 0.74 5.35 10.23
C LYS A 22 2.03 6.11 9.95
N GLU A 23 3.18 5.46 10.09
CA GLU A 23 4.46 6.09 9.77
C GLU A 23 4.54 6.49 8.30
N ILE A 24 4.08 5.60 7.41
CA ILE A 24 4.08 5.88 5.97
C ILE A 24 3.14 7.04 5.66
N VAL A 25 1.93 7.03 6.19
CA VAL A 25 0.96 8.09 5.99
C VAL A 25 1.48 9.44 6.49
N ASN A 26 2.12 9.46 7.65
CA ASN A 26 2.68 10.68 8.20
C ASN A 26 3.68 11.33 7.23
N SER A 27 4.47 10.52 6.54
CA SER A 27 5.44 11.05 5.57
C SER A 27 4.76 11.71 4.36
N PHE A 28 3.57 11.28 3.99
CA PHE A 28 2.78 11.92 2.92
C PHE A 28 2.03 13.14 3.42
N GLU A 29 1.50 13.11 4.63
CA GLU A 29 0.71 14.23 5.19
C GLU A 29 1.51 15.53 5.25
N GLU A 30 2.81 15.44 5.45
CA GLU A 30 3.69 16.61 5.52
C GLU A 30 3.74 17.39 4.21
N ILE A 31 3.54 16.73 3.07
CA ILE A 31 3.71 17.33 1.75
C ILE A 31 2.44 17.33 0.90
N SER A 32 1.38 16.69 1.39
CA SER A 32 0.14 16.49 0.61
C SER A 32 -0.95 17.46 1.06
N ASP A 33 -1.79 17.86 0.12
CA ASP A 33 -3.04 18.58 0.39
C ASP A 33 -4.24 17.65 0.53
N LYS A 34 -4.04 16.34 0.45
CA LYS A 34 -5.11 15.36 0.57
C LYS A 34 -5.39 15.01 2.02
N ASN A 35 -6.60 14.50 2.27
CA ASN A 35 -7.00 14.02 3.58
C ASN A 35 -6.77 12.51 3.66
N PHE A 36 -5.98 12.09 4.64
CA PHE A 36 -5.74 10.65 4.91
C PHE A 36 -6.58 10.24 6.11
N ILE A 37 -7.47 9.28 5.88
CA ILE A 37 -8.39 8.79 6.89
C ILE A 37 -8.03 7.33 7.20
N ILE A 38 -7.43 7.10 8.37
CA ILE A 38 -7.03 5.77 8.80
C ILE A 38 -8.11 5.22 9.72
N ASN A 39 -8.62 4.04 9.37
CA ASN A 39 -9.62 3.34 10.17
C ASN A 39 -9.10 1.96 10.54
N THR A 40 -9.04 1.68 11.84
CA THR A 40 -8.67 0.38 12.37
C THR A 40 -9.90 -0.26 12.98
N GLU A 41 -10.17 -1.52 12.66
CA GLU A 41 -11.36 -2.20 13.17
C GLU A 41 -11.34 -2.30 14.70
N GLN A 42 -12.56 -2.31 15.30
CA GLN A 42 -12.74 -2.34 16.74
C GLN A 42 -12.09 -3.55 17.40
N ASN A 43 -12.13 -4.70 16.74
CA ASN A 43 -11.55 -5.95 17.25
C ASN A 43 -10.18 -6.25 16.64
N TYR A 44 -9.42 -5.20 16.36
CA TYR A 44 -8.12 -5.34 15.75
C TYR A 44 -7.17 -6.17 16.62
N ASN A 45 -6.69 -7.28 16.05
CA ASN A 45 -5.71 -8.14 16.69
C ASN A 45 -4.31 -7.58 16.48
N SER A 46 -3.75 -6.95 17.51
CA SER A 46 -2.46 -6.28 17.41
C SER A 46 -1.31 -7.24 17.71
N PHE A 47 -0.33 -7.29 16.85
CA PHE A 47 0.93 -8.00 17.07
C PHE A 47 2.05 -7.31 16.32
N GLU A 48 3.27 -7.53 16.76
CA GLU A 48 4.45 -6.91 16.15
C GLU A 48 5.02 -7.79 15.06
N ILE A 49 5.50 -7.14 14.00
CA ILE A 49 6.12 -7.77 12.85
C ILE A 49 7.42 -7.04 12.51
N SER A 50 8.30 -7.69 11.76
CA SER A 50 9.53 -7.06 11.31
C SER A 50 9.26 -5.94 10.33
N LYS A 51 10.00 -4.87 10.44
CA LYS A 51 9.90 -3.73 9.51
C LYS A 51 10.84 -3.96 8.35
N LEU A 52 10.31 -4.46 7.23
CA LEU A 52 11.08 -4.78 6.03
C LEU A 52 10.99 -3.66 5.01
N ILE A 53 12.13 -3.28 4.46
CA ILE A 53 12.19 -2.18 3.49
C ILE A 53 11.37 -2.45 2.24
N GLU A 54 11.31 -3.69 1.76
CA GLU A 54 10.50 -4.05 0.60
C GLU A 54 9.01 -3.89 0.86
N VAL A 55 8.56 -4.24 2.06
CA VAL A 55 7.16 -4.06 2.46
C VAL A 55 6.82 -2.58 2.59
N VAL A 56 7.73 -1.80 3.18
CA VAL A 56 7.57 -0.34 3.27
C VAL A 56 7.43 0.26 1.87
N TYR A 57 8.32 -0.07 0.95
CA TYR A 57 8.27 0.47 -0.42
C TYR A 57 7.02 0.02 -1.17
N GLY A 58 6.59 -1.22 -0.99
CA GLY A 58 5.36 -1.72 -1.60
C GLY A 58 4.14 -0.92 -1.15
N ILE A 59 3.99 -0.74 0.15
CA ILE A 59 2.87 0.04 0.71
C ILE A 59 2.97 1.50 0.27
N ARG A 60 4.17 2.07 0.30
CA ARG A 60 4.38 3.46 -0.14
C ARG A 60 3.97 3.67 -1.60
N ASN A 61 4.24 2.72 -2.48
CA ASN A 61 3.81 2.82 -3.87
C ASN A 61 2.29 2.95 -3.98
N PHE A 62 1.55 2.19 -3.19
CA PHE A 62 0.08 2.23 -3.24
C PHE A 62 -0.50 3.49 -2.62
N ILE A 63 0.03 3.91 -1.47
CA ILE A 63 -0.41 5.16 -0.82
C ILE A 63 -0.02 6.36 -1.67
N GLY A 64 1.17 6.35 -2.26
CA GLY A 64 1.62 7.40 -3.17
C GLY A 64 0.75 7.51 -4.41
N ASN A 65 0.34 6.37 -4.95
CA ASN A 65 -0.59 6.34 -6.06
C ASN A 65 -1.94 6.97 -5.69
N ALA A 66 -2.49 6.58 -4.55
CA ALA A 66 -3.73 7.17 -4.06
C ALA A 66 -3.59 8.67 -3.84
N ASN A 67 -2.47 9.11 -3.26
CA ASN A 67 -2.19 10.54 -3.07
C ASN A 67 -2.17 11.30 -4.39
N LYS A 68 -1.60 10.71 -5.44
CA LYS A 68 -1.50 11.35 -6.74
C LYS A 68 -2.85 11.50 -7.43
N PHE A 69 -3.72 10.52 -7.32
CA PHE A 69 -4.96 10.45 -8.11
C PHE A 69 -6.24 10.76 -7.34
N ALA A 70 -6.20 10.80 -6.02
CA ALA A 70 -7.36 11.19 -5.22
C ALA A 70 -7.78 12.63 -5.54
N LYS A 71 -9.08 12.89 -5.45
CA LYS A 71 -9.60 14.28 -5.51
C LYS A 71 -9.32 14.99 -4.20
N LYS A 72 -9.73 14.41 -3.08
CA LYS A 72 -9.57 14.99 -1.74
C LYS A 72 -9.19 13.97 -0.67
N ASN A 73 -9.74 12.77 -0.74
CA ASN A 73 -9.71 11.83 0.38
C ASN A 73 -9.08 10.50 0.00
N ILE A 74 -8.28 9.98 0.93
CA ILE A 74 -7.69 8.65 0.86
C ILE A 74 -8.11 7.90 2.12
N TYR A 75 -8.73 6.74 1.94
CA TYR A 75 -9.26 5.94 3.03
C TYR A 75 -8.40 4.70 3.19
N ILE A 76 -7.78 4.55 4.35
CA ILE A 76 -6.91 3.41 4.64
C ILE A 76 -7.54 2.64 5.78
N SER A 77 -7.89 1.38 5.52
CA SER A 77 -8.50 0.50 6.50
C SER A 77 -7.53 -0.61 6.87
N ILE A 78 -7.37 -0.86 8.15
CA ILE A 78 -6.49 -1.89 8.66
C ILE A 78 -7.34 -2.88 9.43
N THR A 79 -7.28 -4.15 9.03
CA THR A 79 -8.02 -5.22 9.68
C THR A 79 -7.07 -6.31 10.14
N SER A 80 -7.39 -6.95 11.24
CA SER A 80 -6.63 -8.10 11.73
C SER A 80 -7.51 -8.94 12.63
N ASP A 81 -7.70 -10.20 12.26
CA ASP A 81 -8.37 -11.18 13.11
C ASP A 81 -7.34 -12.22 13.58
N SER A 82 -7.81 -13.38 14.05
CA SER A 82 -6.92 -14.44 14.54
C SER A 82 -6.10 -15.11 13.43
N GLU A 83 -6.52 -15.00 12.17
CA GLU A 83 -5.89 -15.71 11.05
C GLU A 83 -5.29 -14.80 10.00
N ASN A 84 -5.93 -13.67 9.70
CA ASN A 84 -5.56 -12.81 8.59
C ASN A 84 -5.47 -11.35 8.99
N SER A 85 -4.61 -10.61 8.30
CA SER A 85 -4.48 -9.16 8.44
C SER A 85 -4.50 -8.52 7.06
N SER A 86 -5.06 -7.32 6.96
CA SER A 86 -5.12 -6.62 5.68
C SER A 86 -4.98 -5.11 5.84
N ILE A 87 -4.49 -4.50 4.75
CA ILE A 87 -4.49 -3.06 4.56
C ILE A 87 -5.26 -2.80 3.26
N SER A 88 -6.23 -1.91 3.33
CA SER A 88 -6.99 -1.46 2.16
C SER A 88 -6.74 0.02 1.93
N VAL A 89 -6.38 0.40 0.71
CA VAL A 89 -6.16 1.79 0.32
C VAL A 89 -7.16 2.14 -0.76
N GLU A 90 -8.08 3.04 -0.45
CA GLU A 90 -9.10 3.52 -1.39
C GLU A 90 -8.99 5.02 -1.56
N ASP A 91 -9.25 5.51 -2.78
CA ASP A 91 -9.31 6.95 -3.03
C ASP A 91 -10.64 7.35 -3.67
N ASP A 92 -10.88 8.64 -3.71
CA ASP A 92 -12.08 9.24 -4.32
C ASP A 92 -11.81 9.84 -5.71
N GLY A 93 -10.76 9.37 -6.37
CA GLY A 93 -10.40 9.81 -7.71
C GLY A 93 -11.25 9.17 -8.80
N SER A 94 -10.72 9.17 -10.01
CA SER A 94 -11.44 8.63 -11.19
C SER A 94 -11.33 7.11 -11.34
N GLY A 95 -10.52 6.46 -10.50
CA GLY A 95 -10.30 5.02 -10.56
C GLY A 95 -9.29 4.62 -11.62
N PHE A 96 -9.00 3.33 -11.67
CA PHE A 96 -8.12 2.76 -12.67
C PHE A 96 -8.83 2.66 -14.02
N PRO A 97 -8.16 3.02 -15.12
CA PRO A 97 -8.67 2.72 -16.45
C PRO A 97 -8.79 1.20 -16.66
N LYS A 98 -9.70 0.78 -17.52
CA LYS A 98 -9.91 -0.64 -17.81
C LYS A 98 -8.66 -1.34 -18.34
N ASP A 99 -7.88 -0.65 -19.16
CA ASP A 99 -6.65 -1.21 -19.70
C ASP A 99 -5.61 -1.46 -18.62
N ILE A 100 -5.54 -0.59 -17.60
CA ILE A 100 -4.67 -0.79 -16.45
C ILE A 100 -5.11 -2.02 -15.65
N LEU A 101 -6.39 -2.14 -15.34
CA LEU A 101 -6.93 -3.29 -14.59
C LEU A 101 -6.67 -4.62 -15.31
N THR A 102 -6.80 -4.62 -16.62
CA THR A 102 -6.58 -5.83 -17.42
C THR A 102 -5.11 -6.27 -17.39
N LYS A 103 -4.19 -5.33 -17.35
CA LYS A 103 -2.76 -5.60 -17.49
C LYS A 103 -1.95 -5.55 -16.20
N ILE A 104 -2.60 -5.31 -15.08
CA ILE A 104 -1.89 -5.12 -13.80
C ILE A 104 -1.07 -6.36 -13.38
N GLY A 105 -1.43 -7.55 -13.83
CA GLY A 105 -0.66 -8.76 -13.61
C GLY A 105 0.39 -9.05 -14.68
N ASP A 106 0.48 -8.23 -15.73
CA ASP A 106 1.36 -8.46 -16.86
C ASP A 106 2.74 -7.88 -16.58
N PRO A 107 3.83 -8.67 -16.68
CA PRO A 107 5.19 -8.15 -16.51
C PRO A 107 5.59 -7.14 -17.60
N TYR A 108 4.83 -7.05 -18.69
CA TYR A 108 5.14 -6.15 -19.81
C TYR A 108 4.32 -4.86 -19.77
N ILE A 109 4.33 -4.16 -18.65
CA ILE A 109 3.63 -2.89 -18.48
C ILE A 109 4.16 -1.79 -19.40
N LYS A 110 5.30 -1.97 -20.04
CA LYS A 110 5.90 -1.01 -20.98
C LYS A 110 4.92 -0.54 -22.06
N SER A 111 4.01 -1.41 -22.49
CA SER A 111 3.03 -1.05 -23.51
C SER A 111 2.04 0.02 -23.03
N LEU A 112 1.80 0.11 -21.73
CA LEU A 112 0.93 1.12 -21.14
C LEU A 112 1.63 2.49 -21.12
N GLN A 113 2.92 2.51 -20.86
CA GLN A 113 3.70 3.74 -20.82
C GLN A 113 3.77 4.42 -22.20
N SER A 114 3.87 3.63 -23.26
CA SER A 114 3.95 4.18 -24.62
C SER A 114 2.61 4.73 -25.10
N LYS A 115 1.50 4.23 -24.62
CA LYS A 115 0.16 4.63 -25.08
C LYS A 115 -0.40 5.82 -24.36
N ASN A 116 0.00 6.05 -23.12
CA ASN A 116 -0.55 7.12 -22.32
C ASN A 116 0.48 7.65 -21.33
N LYS A 117 1.21 8.68 -21.75
CA LYS A 117 2.29 9.28 -20.95
C LYS A 117 1.83 9.82 -19.61
N SER A 118 0.58 10.32 -19.51
CA SER A 118 0.07 10.87 -18.26
C SER A 118 -0.15 9.80 -17.19
N ARG A 119 -0.21 8.52 -17.59
CA ARG A 119 -0.44 7.40 -16.69
C ARG A 119 0.73 6.42 -16.63
N ALA A 120 1.85 6.76 -17.25
CA ALA A 120 3.03 5.90 -17.29
C ALA A 120 3.51 5.54 -15.88
N GLY A 121 3.55 6.50 -14.98
CA GLY A 121 3.95 6.27 -13.60
C GLY A 121 2.97 5.40 -12.81
N LEU A 122 1.67 5.47 -13.14
CA LEU A 122 0.64 4.68 -12.47
C LEU A 122 0.88 3.18 -12.65
N GLY A 123 1.03 2.73 -13.90
CA GLY A 123 1.22 1.32 -14.19
C GLY A 123 2.49 0.75 -13.56
N LEU A 124 3.57 1.50 -13.65
CA LEU A 124 4.86 1.08 -13.10
C LEU A 124 4.84 1.01 -11.58
N GLY A 125 4.30 2.02 -10.92
CA GLY A 125 4.22 2.05 -9.46
C GLY A 125 3.37 0.91 -8.89
N ILE A 126 2.23 0.63 -9.52
CA ILE A 126 1.37 -0.48 -9.12
C ILE A 126 2.09 -1.82 -9.31
N PHE A 127 2.78 -2.00 -10.44
CA PHE A 127 3.53 -3.22 -10.72
C PHE A 127 4.66 -3.44 -9.69
N ILE A 128 5.42 -2.40 -9.37
CA ILE A 128 6.48 -2.48 -8.37
C ILE A 128 5.92 -2.85 -7.00
N GLY A 129 4.87 -2.16 -6.56
CA GLY A 129 4.24 -2.43 -5.28
C GLY A 129 3.71 -3.85 -5.19
N LYS A 130 3.03 -4.31 -6.25
CA LYS A 130 2.51 -5.68 -6.34
C LYS A 130 3.64 -6.70 -6.24
N THR A 131 4.71 -6.52 -7.00
CA THR A 131 5.85 -7.43 -7.02
C THR A 131 6.51 -7.53 -5.65
N LEU A 132 6.76 -6.41 -5.00
CA LEU A 132 7.40 -6.39 -3.69
C LEU A 132 6.54 -7.05 -2.61
N LEU A 133 5.25 -6.79 -2.63
CA LEU A 133 4.35 -7.33 -1.61
C LEU A 133 4.04 -8.81 -1.84
N GLU A 134 3.87 -9.25 -3.07
CA GLU A 134 3.69 -10.67 -3.38
C GLU A 134 4.95 -11.48 -3.06
N LYS A 135 6.12 -10.93 -3.32
CA LYS A 135 7.38 -11.54 -2.92
C LYS A 135 7.44 -11.74 -1.40
N ASN A 136 6.81 -10.87 -0.64
CA ASN A 136 6.73 -10.93 0.81
C ASN A 136 5.40 -11.52 1.29
N LYS A 137 4.88 -12.50 0.53
CA LYS A 137 3.77 -13.38 0.91
C LYS A 137 2.39 -12.73 0.98
N ALA A 138 2.25 -11.50 0.51
CA ALA A 138 0.95 -10.84 0.46
C ALA A 138 0.14 -11.31 -0.75
N LYS A 139 -1.17 -11.27 -0.62
CA LYS A 139 -2.12 -11.38 -1.72
C LYS A 139 -2.71 -10.01 -1.97
N LEU A 140 -2.93 -9.67 -3.24
CA LEU A 140 -3.43 -8.35 -3.61
C LEU A 140 -4.75 -8.46 -4.35
N LEU A 141 -5.67 -7.55 -4.03
CA LEU A 141 -6.87 -7.31 -4.78
C LEU A 141 -6.81 -5.86 -5.27
N ILE A 142 -6.83 -5.67 -6.59
CA ILE A 142 -6.72 -4.36 -7.22
C ILE A 142 -7.96 -4.16 -8.08
N ARG A 143 -8.76 -3.14 -7.77
CA ARG A 143 -10.03 -2.88 -8.44
C ARG A 143 -10.42 -1.42 -8.29
N ASN A 144 -11.50 -1.03 -8.92
CA ASN A 144 -12.14 0.24 -8.66
C ASN A 144 -13.10 0.10 -7.48
N SER A 145 -13.12 1.11 -6.62
CA SER A 145 -13.99 1.14 -5.45
C SER A 145 -15.44 1.34 -5.89
N GLU A 146 -16.32 0.49 -5.40
CA GLU A 146 -17.76 0.63 -5.68
C GLU A 146 -18.40 1.75 -4.87
N THR A 147 -17.82 2.07 -3.70
CA THR A 147 -18.41 3.02 -2.76
C THR A 147 -17.78 4.41 -2.83
N ARG A 148 -16.49 4.50 -3.20
CA ARG A 148 -15.75 5.77 -3.19
C ARG A 148 -15.55 6.37 -4.58
N GLY A 149 -15.72 5.58 -5.63
CA GLY A 149 -15.58 6.02 -7.02
C GLY A 149 -14.18 6.00 -7.58
N GLY A 150 -13.16 5.84 -6.76
CA GLY A 150 -11.77 5.79 -7.18
C GLY A 150 -11.21 4.38 -7.19
N ALA A 151 -9.88 4.28 -7.03
CA ALA A 151 -9.17 3.01 -6.99
C ALA A 151 -9.22 2.38 -5.61
N GLU A 152 -9.13 1.07 -5.57
CA GLU A 152 -9.01 0.31 -4.32
C GLU A 152 -7.95 -0.76 -4.47
N ILE A 153 -7.01 -0.80 -3.52
CA ILE A 153 -5.98 -1.84 -3.45
C ILE A 153 -6.04 -2.45 -2.05
N LYS A 154 -6.28 -3.74 -1.98
CA LYS A 154 -6.27 -4.48 -0.71
C LYS A 154 -5.07 -5.41 -0.67
N ILE A 155 -4.30 -5.32 0.40
CA ILE A 155 -3.14 -6.14 0.68
C ILE A 155 -3.50 -7.07 1.83
N GLU A 156 -3.38 -8.37 1.64
CA GLU A 156 -3.76 -9.34 2.65
C GLU A 156 -2.65 -10.35 2.90
N TRP A 157 -2.43 -10.67 4.17
CA TRP A 157 -1.53 -11.75 4.60
C TRP A 157 -2.26 -12.68 5.56
N SER A 158 -1.88 -13.96 5.56
CA SER A 158 -2.12 -14.76 6.76
C SER A 158 -1.21 -14.24 7.87
N ASN A 159 -1.69 -14.24 9.11
CA ASN A 159 -0.87 -13.79 10.23
C ASN A 159 0.39 -14.64 10.40
N LYS A 160 0.28 -15.93 10.09
CA LYS A 160 1.43 -16.84 10.09
C LYS A 160 2.52 -16.36 9.13
N ASP A 161 2.16 -16.00 7.91
CA ASP A 161 3.10 -15.50 6.92
C ASP A 161 3.68 -14.16 7.35
N LEU A 162 2.83 -13.26 7.82
CA LEU A 162 3.24 -11.92 8.22
C LEU A 162 4.25 -11.95 9.38
N ILE A 163 4.05 -12.82 10.35
CA ILE A 163 4.96 -13.00 11.48
C ILE A 163 6.29 -13.60 11.02
N SER A 164 6.29 -14.43 9.98
CA SER A 164 7.48 -15.12 9.51
C SER A 164 8.37 -14.30 8.58
N LEU A 165 7.98 -13.09 8.24
CA LEU A 165 8.76 -12.22 7.34
C LEU A 165 10.11 -11.81 7.90
#